data_6aabd93a0391cfa4013b5e2fc4f5e898
#
_entry.id   6aabd93a0391cfa4013b5e2fc4f5e898
#
_cell.length_a   1.000
_cell.length_b   1.000
_cell.length_c   1.000
_cell.angle_alpha   90.00
_cell.angle_beta   90.00
_cell.angle_gamma   90.00
#
_symmetry.space_group_name_H-M   'P 1'
#
loop_
_entity.id
_entity.type
_entity.pdbx_description
1 polymer ?
#
loop_
_entity_poly.entity_id
_entity_poly.type
_entity_poly.pdbx_seq_one_letter_code
_entity_poly.pdbx_strand_id
1 'polypeptide(L)'
;AASDVYKRQVKYSVLGYLIGEGFRNFFKNKKSTIASLIIMFATMFVFGIFFVIGENVNHVIAEIEAQQGMQVFINKNASKEQEKELENQIRGIEYVNNVVYKSKEDALNQMKVMFKNTPYLAKSYEEDNPFPASYVVTLTNLEKSKEVQEQILKFDNVLEIQTKDDTINALINIANGVRIASGVILVILIFISIFIISNTIKLT
;
A
#
# COMPACT_ATOMS: atom_id res chain seq x y z
N ALA A 1 -29.62 -45.73 16.27
CA ALA A 1 -30.58 -44.78 15.68
C ALA A 1 -31.35 -43.95 16.72
N ALA A 2 -31.98 -44.59 17.74
CA ALA A 2 -32.73 -43.83 18.76
C ALA A 2 -31.84 -42.98 19.68
N SER A 3 -30.64 -43.45 20.03
CA SER A 3 -29.69 -42.73 20.90
C SER A 3 -29.14 -41.46 20.21
N ASP A 4 -28.98 -41.45 18.90
CA ASP A 4 -28.44 -40.33 18.15
C ASP A 4 -29.49 -39.20 17.97
N VAL A 5 -30.77 -39.56 17.83
CA VAL A 5 -31.88 -38.62 17.78
C VAL A 5 -32.04 -37.93 19.14
N TYR A 6 -31.92 -38.67 20.24
CA TYR A 6 -32.00 -38.12 21.60
C TYR A 6 -30.85 -37.15 21.90
N LYS A 7 -29.62 -37.51 21.53
CA LYS A 7 -28.45 -36.62 21.67
C LYS A 7 -28.57 -35.35 20.85
N ARG A 8 -29.17 -35.43 19.67
CA ARG A 8 -29.37 -34.27 18.78
C ARG A 8 -30.44 -33.31 19.32
N GLN A 9 -31.54 -33.83 19.85
CA GLN A 9 -32.61 -33.03 20.47
C GLN A 9 -32.17 -32.32 21.74
N VAL A 10 -31.40 -33.00 22.60
CA VAL A 10 -30.80 -32.41 23.82
C VAL A 10 -29.86 -31.27 23.47
N LYS A 11 -29.06 -31.43 22.40
CA LYS A 11 -28.08 -30.37 21.96
C LYS A 11 -28.76 -29.09 21.48
N TYR A 12 -29.88 -29.19 20.75
CA TYR A 12 -30.66 -28.02 20.29
C TYR A 12 -31.42 -27.33 21.45
N SER A 13 -31.91 -28.09 22.41
CA SER A 13 -32.59 -27.56 23.60
C SER A 13 -31.60 -26.81 24.51
N VAL A 14 -30.37 -27.31 24.67
CA VAL A 14 -29.33 -26.65 25.47
C VAL A 14 -28.87 -25.33 24.80
N LEU A 15 -28.70 -25.33 23.49
CA LEU A 15 -28.34 -24.10 22.74
C LEU A 15 -29.43 -23.03 22.85
N GLY A 16 -30.69 -23.42 22.71
CA GLY A 16 -31.83 -22.51 22.86
C GLY A 16 -31.94 -21.95 24.28
N TYR A 17 -31.71 -22.80 25.30
CA TYR A 17 -31.64 -22.38 26.70
C TYR A 17 -30.51 -21.38 26.93
N LEU A 18 -29.28 -21.67 26.45
CA LEU A 18 -28.11 -20.82 26.64
C LEU A 18 -28.27 -19.46 25.95
N ILE A 19 -28.86 -19.43 24.75
CA ILE A 19 -29.18 -18.19 24.06
C ILE A 19 -30.22 -17.37 24.83
N GLY A 20 -31.30 -18.01 25.28
CA GLY A 20 -32.36 -17.36 26.05
C GLY A 20 -31.84 -16.81 27.39
N GLU A 21 -31.00 -17.58 28.10
CA GLU A 21 -30.36 -17.16 29.34
C GLU A 21 -29.37 -16.00 29.10
N GLY A 22 -28.61 -16.05 28.01
CA GLY A 22 -27.73 -14.97 27.59
C GLY A 22 -28.49 -13.67 27.34
N PHE A 23 -29.62 -13.71 26.62
CA PHE A 23 -30.49 -12.55 26.41
C PHE A 23 -31.10 -12.02 27.72
N ARG A 24 -31.53 -12.91 28.62
CA ARG A 24 -32.07 -12.51 29.91
C ARG A 24 -31.03 -11.83 30.80
N ASN A 25 -29.81 -12.35 30.84
CA ASN A 25 -28.70 -11.77 31.60
C ASN A 25 -28.25 -10.42 31.00
N PHE A 26 -28.31 -10.25 29.67
CA PHE A 26 -28.05 -8.99 29.00
C PHE A 26 -28.96 -7.85 29.53
N PHE A 27 -30.25 -8.11 29.68
CA PHE A 27 -31.19 -7.11 30.24
C PHE A 27 -31.17 -6.99 31.75
N LYS A 28 -30.73 -8.02 32.47
CA LYS A 28 -30.64 -8.00 33.95
C LYS A 28 -29.44 -7.18 34.42
N ASN A 29 -28.29 -7.28 33.72
CA ASN A 29 -27.05 -6.59 34.07
C ASN A 29 -26.75 -5.37 33.15
N LYS A 30 -27.73 -4.47 32.99
CA LYS A 30 -27.68 -3.35 32.05
C LYS A 30 -26.39 -2.53 32.11
N LYS A 31 -25.86 -2.19 33.33
CA LYS A 31 -24.66 -1.38 33.49
C LYS A 31 -23.40 -2.08 32.92
N SER A 32 -23.21 -3.36 33.24
CA SER A 32 -22.08 -4.14 32.72
C SER A 32 -22.18 -4.37 31.22
N THR A 33 -23.38 -4.63 30.74
CA THR A 33 -23.66 -4.82 29.30
C THR A 33 -23.39 -3.56 28.49
N ILE A 34 -23.85 -2.42 28.95
CA ILE A 34 -23.60 -1.12 28.27
C ILE A 34 -22.09 -0.82 28.26
N ALA A 35 -21.42 -1.03 29.38
CA ALA A 35 -19.95 -0.84 29.42
C ALA A 35 -19.21 -1.73 28.42
N SER A 36 -19.59 -3.02 28.32
CA SER A 36 -18.99 -3.95 27.36
C SER A 36 -19.29 -3.55 25.91
N LEU A 37 -20.52 -3.08 25.61
CA LEU A 37 -20.88 -2.59 24.29
C LEU A 37 -20.07 -1.35 23.88
N ILE A 38 -19.92 -0.39 24.81
CA ILE A 38 -19.11 0.81 24.56
C ILE A 38 -17.67 0.44 24.23
N ILE A 39 -17.08 -0.46 25.02
CA ILE A 39 -15.69 -0.92 24.78
C ILE A 39 -15.60 -1.64 23.43
N MET A 40 -16.54 -2.54 23.12
CA MET A 40 -16.55 -3.26 21.85
C MET A 40 -16.71 -2.29 20.68
N PHE A 41 -17.58 -1.31 20.78
CA PHE A 41 -17.75 -0.28 19.75
C PHE A 41 -16.47 0.56 19.58
N ALA A 42 -15.87 1.02 20.69
CA ALA A 42 -14.63 1.78 20.66
C ALA A 42 -13.49 0.97 20.02
N THR A 43 -13.38 -0.31 20.34
CA THR A 43 -12.35 -1.20 19.74
C THR A 43 -12.56 -1.39 18.26
N MET A 44 -13.80 -1.63 17.80
CA MET A 44 -14.13 -1.74 16.37
C MET A 44 -13.87 -0.42 15.63
N PHE A 45 -14.18 0.70 16.26
CA PHE A 45 -13.96 2.03 15.70
C PHE A 45 -12.46 2.30 15.49
N VAL A 46 -11.65 2.04 16.51
CA VAL A 46 -10.18 2.19 16.42
C VAL A 46 -9.61 1.25 15.33
N PHE A 47 -10.02 -0.01 15.30
CA PHE A 47 -9.63 -0.95 14.27
C PHE A 47 -10.01 -0.46 12.87
N GLY A 48 -11.25 0.04 12.71
CA GLY A 48 -11.72 0.61 11.44
C GLY A 48 -10.87 1.78 10.95
N ILE A 49 -10.47 2.69 11.86
CA ILE A 49 -9.58 3.80 11.52
C ILE A 49 -8.24 3.28 10.98
N PHE A 50 -7.59 2.35 11.69
CA PHE A 50 -6.31 1.80 11.25
C PHE A 50 -6.42 1.01 9.94
N PHE A 51 -7.51 0.29 9.73
CA PHE A 51 -7.78 -0.40 8.48
C PHE A 51 -7.90 0.58 7.30
N VAL A 52 -8.71 1.64 7.48
CA VAL A 52 -8.86 2.68 6.45
C VAL A 52 -7.55 3.39 6.16
N ILE A 53 -6.76 3.73 7.19
CA ILE A 53 -5.44 4.35 6.99
C ILE A 53 -4.53 3.39 6.22
N GLY A 54 -4.48 2.11 6.58
CA GLY A 54 -3.64 1.11 5.92
C GLY A 54 -3.97 0.97 4.42
N GLU A 55 -5.25 0.88 4.07
CA GLU A 55 -5.69 0.82 2.67
C GLU A 55 -5.38 2.11 1.91
N ASN A 56 -5.58 3.28 2.54
CA ASN A 56 -5.26 4.56 1.89
C ASN A 56 -3.76 4.74 1.67
N VAL A 57 -2.90 4.32 2.59
CA VAL A 57 -1.45 4.36 2.39
C VAL A 57 -1.03 3.47 1.22
N ASN A 58 -1.57 2.25 1.11
CA ASN A 58 -1.31 1.38 -0.03
C ASN A 58 -1.79 2.00 -1.36
N HIS A 59 -2.95 2.68 -1.35
CA HIS A 59 -3.47 3.36 -2.53
C HIS A 59 -2.57 4.54 -2.95
N VAL A 60 -2.12 5.36 -2.01
CA VAL A 60 -1.18 6.46 -2.27
C VAL A 60 0.14 5.94 -2.82
N ILE A 61 0.67 4.84 -2.28
CA ILE A 61 1.87 4.20 -2.80
C ILE A 61 1.64 3.76 -4.26
N ALA A 62 0.54 3.06 -4.54
CA ALA A 62 0.21 2.61 -5.89
C ALA A 62 0.03 3.77 -6.89
N GLU A 63 -0.53 4.90 -6.44
CA GLU A 63 -0.68 6.09 -7.26
C GLU A 63 0.68 6.76 -7.55
N ILE A 64 1.57 6.81 -6.57
CA ILE A 64 2.95 7.30 -6.75
C ILE A 64 3.74 6.35 -7.67
N GLU A 65 3.56 5.04 -7.52
CA GLU A 65 4.10 4.03 -8.43
C GLU A 65 3.70 4.29 -9.89
N ALA A 66 2.41 4.55 -10.11
CA ALA A 66 1.87 4.79 -11.45
C ALA A 66 2.35 6.11 -12.07
N GLN A 67 2.58 7.16 -11.25
CA GLN A 67 2.89 8.51 -11.74
C GLN A 67 4.38 8.84 -11.78
N GLN A 68 5.22 8.17 -11.00
CA GLN A 68 6.61 8.57 -10.79
C GLN A 68 7.57 7.38 -10.79
N GLY A 69 7.49 6.58 -11.85
CA GLY A 69 8.46 5.52 -12.09
C GLY A 69 9.92 6.03 -12.12
N MET A 70 10.84 5.12 -12.05
CA MET A 70 12.26 5.34 -12.26
C MET A 70 12.48 5.97 -13.64
N GLN A 71 13.19 7.10 -13.71
CA GLN A 71 13.54 7.73 -14.97
C GLN A 71 14.95 7.30 -15.39
N VAL A 72 15.04 6.57 -16.49
CA VAL A 72 16.28 6.07 -17.08
C VAL A 72 16.64 6.98 -18.24
N PHE A 73 17.66 7.79 -18.10
CA PHE A 73 18.15 8.67 -19.14
C PHE A 73 19.02 7.91 -20.15
N ILE A 74 18.78 8.20 -21.41
CA ILE A 74 19.47 7.55 -22.53
C ILE A 74 20.67 8.38 -22.91
N ASN A 75 21.75 7.72 -23.31
CA ASN A 75 22.95 8.39 -23.83
C ASN A 75 22.57 9.24 -25.06
N LYS A 76 23.04 10.50 -25.09
CA LYS A 76 22.74 11.47 -26.16
C LYS A 76 23.13 10.98 -27.56
N ASN A 77 24.13 10.09 -27.64
CA ASN A 77 24.67 9.54 -28.87
C ASN A 77 24.03 8.20 -29.28
N ALA A 78 23.07 7.70 -28.54
CA ALA A 78 22.40 6.45 -28.88
C ALA A 78 21.60 6.59 -30.19
N SER A 79 21.72 5.60 -31.06
CA SER A 79 20.89 5.53 -32.27
C SER A 79 19.47 5.07 -31.90
N LYS A 80 18.50 5.28 -32.81
CA LYS A 80 17.12 4.83 -32.56
C LYS A 80 17.00 3.33 -32.38
N GLU A 81 17.87 2.58 -33.03
CA GLU A 81 17.94 1.12 -32.88
C GLU A 81 18.43 0.75 -31.48
N GLN A 82 19.44 1.46 -30.96
CA GLN A 82 19.97 1.27 -29.62
C GLN A 82 18.97 1.71 -28.54
N GLU A 83 18.23 2.79 -28.77
CA GLU A 83 17.11 3.19 -27.88
C GLU A 83 16.09 2.05 -27.78
N LYS A 84 15.66 1.50 -28.90
CA LYS A 84 14.67 0.41 -28.96
C LYS A 84 15.19 -0.89 -28.32
N GLU A 85 16.45 -1.21 -28.54
CA GLU A 85 17.10 -2.36 -27.90
C GLU A 85 17.10 -2.21 -26.38
N LEU A 86 17.47 -1.02 -25.85
CA LEU A 86 17.44 -0.70 -24.44
C LEU A 86 16.00 -0.81 -23.88
N GLU A 87 14.99 -0.34 -24.61
CA GLU A 87 13.59 -0.50 -24.20
C GLU A 87 13.24 -1.97 -24.02
N ASN A 88 13.59 -2.83 -24.99
CA ASN A 88 13.31 -4.25 -24.93
C ASN A 88 14.02 -4.93 -23.75
N GLN A 89 15.27 -4.55 -23.49
CA GLN A 89 16.03 -5.07 -22.35
C GLN A 89 15.38 -4.67 -21.03
N ILE A 90 14.97 -3.41 -20.87
CA ILE A 90 14.27 -2.94 -19.66
C ILE A 90 12.93 -3.65 -19.47
N ARG A 91 12.15 -3.84 -20.55
CA ARG A 91 10.87 -4.57 -20.49
C ARG A 91 11.03 -6.04 -20.11
N GLY A 92 12.20 -6.63 -20.36
CA GLY A 92 12.50 -8.01 -20.00
C GLY A 92 12.88 -8.23 -18.54
N ILE A 93 13.07 -7.18 -17.75
CA ILE A 93 13.44 -7.28 -16.33
C ILE A 93 12.21 -7.69 -15.51
N GLU A 94 12.39 -8.63 -14.60
CA GLU A 94 11.37 -9.00 -13.62
C GLU A 94 10.99 -7.78 -12.75
N TYR A 95 9.71 -7.67 -12.40
CA TYR A 95 9.12 -6.54 -11.66
C TYR A 95 8.96 -5.24 -12.45
N VAL A 96 9.37 -5.13 -13.71
CA VAL A 96 9.01 -4.00 -14.57
C VAL A 96 7.56 -4.17 -15.04
N ASN A 97 6.73 -3.16 -14.77
CA ASN A 97 5.31 -3.15 -15.16
C ASN A 97 5.12 -2.45 -16.50
N ASN A 98 5.68 -1.24 -16.65
CA ASN A 98 5.53 -0.46 -17.86
C ASN A 98 6.78 0.37 -18.13
N VAL A 99 7.03 0.62 -19.43
CA VAL A 99 8.14 1.46 -19.92
C VAL A 99 7.55 2.46 -20.91
N VAL A 100 7.66 3.75 -20.58
CA VAL A 100 7.15 4.85 -21.40
C VAL A 100 8.32 5.70 -21.88
N TYR A 101 8.46 5.82 -23.20
CA TYR A 101 9.47 6.70 -23.81
C TYR A 101 9.09 8.17 -23.63
N LYS A 102 10.04 9.00 -23.22
CA LYS A 102 9.95 10.45 -23.22
C LYS A 102 11.02 11.02 -24.15
N SER A 103 10.57 11.76 -25.14
CA SER A 103 11.48 12.43 -26.09
C SER A 103 12.22 13.60 -25.44
N LYS A 104 13.24 14.11 -26.13
CA LYS A 104 13.94 15.36 -25.74
C LYS A 104 12.98 16.56 -25.71
N GLU A 105 12.02 16.57 -26.64
CA GLU A 105 11.00 17.60 -26.74
C GLU A 105 10.01 17.54 -25.57
N ASP A 106 9.61 16.33 -25.16
CA ASP A 106 8.75 16.13 -23.97
C ASP A 106 9.43 16.62 -22.70
N ALA A 107 10.74 16.35 -22.55
CA ALA A 107 11.53 16.82 -21.42
C ALA A 107 11.60 18.36 -21.39
N LEU A 108 11.83 19.01 -22.54
CA LEU A 108 11.83 20.45 -22.66
C LEU A 108 10.45 21.06 -22.34
N ASN A 109 9.36 20.46 -22.84
CA ASN A 109 8.01 20.92 -22.57
C ASN A 109 7.66 20.78 -21.08
N GLN A 110 8.06 19.70 -20.43
CA GLN A 110 7.89 19.53 -18.99
C GLN A 110 8.64 20.62 -18.21
N MET A 111 9.85 20.97 -18.63
CA MET A 111 10.62 22.05 -18.02
C MET A 111 9.93 23.41 -18.20
N LYS A 112 9.38 23.71 -19.39
CA LYS A 112 8.61 24.93 -19.63
C LYS A 112 7.42 25.07 -18.67
N VAL A 113 6.73 23.98 -18.39
CA VAL A 113 5.63 23.95 -17.41
C VAL A 113 6.13 24.24 -16.00
N MET A 114 7.25 23.66 -15.60
CA MET A 114 7.85 23.90 -14.27
C MET A 114 8.29 25.36 -14.10
N PHE A 115 8.86 25.96 -15.14
CA PHE A 115 9.34 27.35 -15.13
C PHE A 115 8.32 28.35 -15.70
N LYS A 116 7.03 28.04 -15.63
CA LYS A 116 5.94 28.91 -16.09
C LYS A 116 6.03 30.36 -15.53
N ASN A 117 6.51 30.49 -14.30
CA ASN A 117 6.67 31.79 -13.61
C ASN A 117 8.01 32.48 -13.94
N THR A 118 8.92 31.84 -14.67
CA THR A 118 10.24 32.34 -15.08
C THR A 118 10.55 31.93 -16.51
N PRO A 119 9.76 32.44 -17.50
CA PRO A 119 9.82 31.95 -18.89
C PRO A 119 11.18 32.18 -19.57
N TYR A 120 11.95 33.18 -19.13
CA TYR A 120 13.28 33.45 -19.65
C TYR A 120 14.28 32.31 -19.45
N LEU A 121 14.11 31.52 -18.36
CA LEU A 121 14.96 30.36 -18.11
C LEU A 121 14.66 29.20 -19.08
N ALA A 122 13.41 29.03 -19.47
CA ALA A 122 13.04 28.01 -20.44
C ALA A 122 13.45 28.37 -21.87
N LYS A 123 13.45 29.68 -22.22
CA LYS A 123 13.77 30.16 -23.56
C LYS A 123 15.21 29.88 -23.98
N SER A 124 16.17 29.92 -23.04
CA SER A 124 17.59 29.64 -23.34
C SER A 124 17.83 28.22 -23.80
N TYR A 125 16.91 27.27 -23.50
CA TYR A 125 17.01 25.86 -23.88
C TYR A 125 16.22 25.50 -25.14
N GLU A 126 15.55 26.48 -25.78
CA GLU A 126 14.81 26.24 -27.02
C GLU A 126 15.72 26.12 -28.25
N GLU A 127 16.84 26.83 -28.25
CA GLU A 127 17.79 26.83 -29.38
C GLU A 127 18.70 25.60 -29.35
N ASP A 128 19.12 25.18 -28.17
CA ASP A 128 19.92 23.98 -27.99
C ASP A 128 19.39 23.16 -26.80
N ASN A 129 18.57 22.16 -27.10
CA ASN A 129 17.92 21.31 -26.08
C ASN A 129 18.95 20.37 -25.43
N PRO A 130 19.39 20.65 -24.20
CA PRO A 130 20.41 19.83 -23.50
C PRO A 130 19.83 18.54 -22.92
N PHE A 131 18.49 18.40 -22.86
CA PHE A 131 17.84 17.28 -22.20
C PHE A 131 17.98 15.99 -23.00
N PRO A 132 18.44 14.90 -22.38
CA PRO A 132 18.42 13.59 -23.02
C PRO A 132 16.99 13.03 -23.10
N ALA A 133 16.77 12.14 -24.04
CA ALA A 133 15.58 11.28 -24.01
C ALA A 133 15.67 10.32 -22.83
N SER A 134 14.54 9.79 -22.39
CA SER A 134 14.49 8.91 -21.23
C SER A 134 13.35 7.90 -21.32
N TYR A 135 13.48 6.83 -20.54
CA TYR A 135 12.37 5.91 -20.26
C TYR A 135 11.87 6.13 -18.84
N VAL A 136 10.55 6.27 -18.68
CA VAL A 136 9.88 6.20 -17.38
C VAL A 136 9.47 4.76 -17.16
N VAL A 137 10.11 4.13 -16.18
CA VAL A 137 9.94 2.72 -15.85
C VAL A 137 9.13 2.62 -14.58
N THR A 138 7.95 2.01 -14.64
CA THR A 138 7.13 1.71 -13.45
C THR A 138 7.33 0.26 -13.04
N LEU A 139 7.27 -0.01 -11.74
CA LEU A 139 7.51 -1.33 -11.17
C LEU A 139 6.23 -1.92 -10.59
N THR A 140 6.12 -3.23 -10.57
CA THR A 140 5.06 -3.97 -9.86
C THR A 140 5.34 -4.08 -8.36
N ASN A 141 6.60 -3.88 -7.94
CA ASN A 141 7.01 -3.92 -6.54
C ASN A 141 8.15 -2.92 -6.29
N LEU A 142 7.87 -1.86 -5.52
CA LEU A 142 8.84 -0.81 -5.20
C LEU A 142 10.00 -1.30 -4.30
N GLU A 143 9.77 -2.32 -3.48
CA GLU A 143 10.83 -2.90 -2.64
C GLU A 143 11.98 -3.46 -3.49
N LYS A 144 11.69 -3.78 -4.76
CA LYS A 144 12.65 -4.27 -5.75
C LYS A 144 13.30 -3.17 -6.59
N SER A 145 13.01 -1.90 -6.31
CA SER A 145 13.53 -0.75 -7.07
C SER A 145 15.05 -0.79 -7.21
N LYS A 146 15.79 -1.02 -6.12
CA LYS A 146 17.24 -1.08 -6.15
C LYS A 146 17.80 -2.22 -7.01
N GLU A 147 17.18 -3.40 -6.93
CA GLU A 147 17.57 -4.56 -7.71
C GLU A 147 17.37 -4.31 -9.21
N VAL A 148 16.25 -3.69 -9.60
CA VAL A 148 15.97 -3.32 -10.98
C VAL A 148 16.94 -2.22 -11.47
N GLN A 149 17.23 -1.22 -10.63
CA GLN A 149 18.23 -0.18 -10.96
C GLN A 149 19.59 -0.77 -11.26
N GLU A 150 20.07 -1.68 -10.40
CA GLU A 150 21.37 -2.34 -10.59
C GLU A 150 21.43 -3.17 -11.86
N GLN A 151 20.31 -3.72 -12.30
CA GLN A 151 20.23 -4.43 -13.58
C GLN A 151 20.25 -3.47 -14.76
N ILE A 152 19.48 -2.39 -14.72
CA ILE A 152 19.41 -1.38 -15.79
C ILE A 152 20.77 -0.67 -15.97
N LEU A 153 21.49 -0.37 -14.87
CA LEU A 153 22.80 0.26 -14.93
C LEU A 153 23.86 -0.57 -15.65
N LYS A 154 23.64 -1.87 -15.84
CA LYS A 154 24.53 -2.75 -16.59
C LYS A 154 24.30 -2.71 -18.10
N PHE A 155 23.21 -2.10 -18.55
CA PHE A 155 22.89 -2.01 -19.98
C PHE A 155 23.68 -0.88 -20.64
N ASP A 156 24.07 -1.12 -21.88
CA ASP A 156 24.67 -0.10 -22.72
C ASP A 156 23.69 1.04 -23.01
N ASN A 157 24.23 2.24 -23.24
CA ASN A 157 23.46 3.44 -23.56
C ASN A 157 22.59 4.01 -22.42
N VAL A 158 22.69 3.52 -21.20
CA VAL A 158 22.15 4.18 -20.00
C VAL A 158 23.13 5.29 -19.58
N LEU A 159 22.63 6.52 -19.50
CA LEU A 159 23.40 7.67 -19.03
C LEU A 159 23.36 7.79 -17.52
N GLU A 160 22.15 7.78 -16.97
CA GLU A 160 21.87 7.98 -15.55
C GLU A 160 20.47 7.42 -15.23
N ILE A 161 20.27 7.01 -13.99
CA ILE A 161 18.96 6.65 -13.48
C ILE A 161 18.60 7.63 -12.36
N GLN A 162 17.46 8.28 -12.52
CA GLN A 162 16.91 9.16 -11.50
C GLN A 162 15.70 8.50 -10.85
N THR A 163 15.76 8.33 -9.54
CA THR A 163 14.68 7.76 -8.75
C THR A 163 14.35 8.68 -7.59
N LYS A 164 13.17 8.51 -7.03
CA LYS A 164 12.77 9.19 -5.79
C LYS A 164 12.87 8.24 -4.60
N ASP A 165 13.95 7.46 -4.54
CA ASP A 165 14.15 6.40 -3.57
C ASP A 165 13.92 6.84 -2.12
N ASP A 166 14.36 8.05 -1.75
CA ASP A 166 14.15 8.58 -0.40
C ASP A 166 12.65 8.76 -0.08
N THR A 167 11.87 9.27 -1.03
CA THR A 167 10.42 9.42 -0.87
C THR A 167 9.73 8.07 -0.83
N ILE A 168 10.12 7.15 -1.70
CA ILE A 168 9.59 5.78 -1.76
C ILE A 168 9.90 5.05 -0.45
N ASN A 169 11.14 5.07 0.02
CA ASN A 169 11.54 4.44 1.27
C ASN A 169 10.80 5.03 2.48
N ALA A 170 10.59 6.35 2.52
CA ALA A 170 9.79 6.99 3.57
C ALA A 170 8.35 6.48 3.57
N LEU A 171 7.72 6.34 2.40
CA LEU A 171 6.36 5.82 2.26
C LEU A 171 6.25 4.35 2.65
N ILE A 172 7.20 3.52 2.23
CA ILE A 172 7.27 2.10 2.63
C ILE A 172 7.40 1.98 4.14
N ASN A 173 8.27 2.80 4.77
CA ASN A 173 8.44 2.80 6.21
C ASN A 173 7.16 3.22 6.94
N ILE A 174 6.44 4.22 6.45
CA ILE A 174 5.14 4.64 6.99
C ILE A 174 4.13 3.50 6.85
N ALA A 175 4.02 2.87 5.68
CA ALA A 175 3.12 1.75 5.44
C ALA A 175 3.39 0.58 6.39
N ASN A 176 4.66 0.20 6.54
CA ASN A 176 5.07 -0.86 7.45
C ASN A 176 4.79 -0.48 8.91
N GLY A 177 5.04 0.78 9.30
CA GLY A 177 4.71 1.29 10.63
C GLY A 177 3.21 1.18 10.93
N VAL A 178 2.36 1.59 10.01
CA VAL A 178 0.88 1.47 10.12
C VAL A 178 0.46 0.00 10.23
N ARG A 179 1.05 -0.88 9.40
CA ARG A 179 0.74 -2.33 9.41
C ARG A 179 1.11 -2.97 10.73
N ILE A 180 2.30 -2.68 11.27
CA ILE A 180 2.75 -3.19 12.57
C ILE A 180 1.87 -2.65 13.69
N ALA A 181 1.59 -1.34 13.72
CA ALA A 181 0.72 -0.73 14.72
C ALA A 181 -0.68 -1.34 14.71
N SER A 182 -1.27 -1.55 13.53
CA SER A 182 -2.56 -2.23 13.37
C SER A 182 -2.56 -3.65 13.93
N GLY A 183 -1.48 -4.40 13.66
CA GLY A 183 -1.31 -5.76 14.20
C GLY A 183 -1.21 -5.79 15.72
N VAL A 184 -0.43 -4.89 16.31
CA VAL A 184 -0.30 -4.76 17.78
C VAL A 184 -1.64 -4.39 18.42
N ILE A 185 -2.34 -3.42 17.86
CA ILE A 185 -3.67 -3.01 18.35
C ILE A 185 -4.63 -4.19 18.29
N LEU A 186 -4.66 -4.93 17.17
CA LEU A 186 -5.53 -6.10 17.02
C LEU A 186 -5.27 -7.14 18.13
N VAL A 187 -4.00 -7.44 18.43
CA VAL A 187 -3.64 -8.37 19.51
C VAL A 187 -4.12 -7.84 20.88
N ILE A 188 -3.91 -6.56 21.17
CA ILE A 188 -4.39 -5.93 22.42
C ILE A 188 -5.92 -6.03 22.51
N LEU A 189 -6.65 -5.77 21.41
CA LEU A 189 -8.10 -5.85 21.38
C LEU A 189 -8.61 -7.28 21.64
N ILE A 190 -7.93 -8.31 21.11
CA ILE A 190 -8.25 -9.70 21.39
C ILE A 190 -8.10 -9.99 22.90
N PHE A 191 -6.99 -9.56 23.51
CA PHE A 191 -6.78 -9.75 24.95
C PHE A 191 -7.84 -9.05 25.81
N ILE A 192 -8.16 -7.79 25.47
CA ILE A 192 -9.21 -7.04 26.16
C ILE A 192 -10.57 -7.74 26.01
N SER A 193 -10.91 -8.21 24.83
CA SER A 193 -12.16 -8.95 24.58
C SER A 193 -12.25 -10.23 25.42
N ILE A 194 -11.18 -11.01 25.47
CA ILE A 194 -11.12 -12.23 26.30
C ILE A 194 -11.27 -11.88 27.78
N PHE A 195 -10.60 -10.83 28.25
CA PHE A 195 -10.66 -10.37 29.64
C PHE A 195 -12.08 -9.94 30.03
N ILE A 196 -12.76 -9.16 29.16
CA ILE A 196 -14.13 -8.70 29.41
C ILE A 196 -15.09 -9.89 29.47
N ILE A 197 -15.00 -10.83 28.51
CA ILE A 197 -15.83 -12.03 28.46
C ILE A 197 -15.62 -12.86 29.74
N SER A 198 -14.34 -13.09 30.11
CA SER A 198 -14.00 -13.84 31.33
C SER A 198 -14.54 -13.21 32.59
N ASN A 199 -14.47 -11.87 32.70
CA ASN A 199 -14.96 -11.13 33.86
C ASN A 199 -16.49 -11.11 33.93
N THR A 200 -17.16 -11.01 32.78
CA THR A 200 -18.63 -11.03 32.70
C THR A 200 -19.18 -12.42 33.10
N ILE A 201 -18.50 -13.50 32.73
CA ILE A 201 -18.90 -14.86 33.11
C ILE A 201 -18.73 -15.11 34.61
N LYS A 202 -17.68 -14.56 35.24
CA LYS A 202 -17.44 -14.72 36.69
C LYS A 202 -18.43 -13.98 37.58
N LEU A 203 -19.08 -12.93 37.06
CA LEU A 203 -20.04 -12.11 37.79
C LEU A 203 -21.50 -12.60 37.70
N THR A 204 -21.71 -13.70 36.97
CA THR A 204 -23.01 -14.36 36.84
C THR A 204 -23.03 -15.68 37.60
#